data_dc1a0a36fe9b4720b9633f5ffd35ff54
#
_entry.id   dc1a0a36fe9b4720b9633f5ffd35ff54
#
_cell.length_a   1.000
_cell.length_b   1.000
_cell.length_c   1.000
_cell.angle_alpha   90.00
_cell.angle_beta   90.00
_cell.angle_gamma   90.00
#
_symmetry.space_group_name_H-M   'P 1'
#
loop_
_entity.id
_entity.type
_entity.pdbx_description
1 polymer ?
#
loop_
_entity_poly.entity_id
_entity_poly.type
_entity_poly.pdbx_seq_one_letter_code
_entity_poly.pdbx_strand_id
1 'polypeptide(L)'
;VIQNFIGAPLSGLLYATAIVLPFVLNSLGYLIAAIFVFMIPAHLISHGSSAETDVAEKKSFISEIKFGLNYLWNDRPLRRLVATTTSLGFFYSLSTSTLILFITEILEVQAKYFGVLMAGAGSGGVLAGILTPMLSKKFGRGTVLAVAIFVSSITVLFQGISPNVWVFGVIGFISAFAITNWNILLMSCYQVLIPAELYGRIHGARRTFVWGVMPIGALIGGVIAHSGLRFPLIVGGIATTLISLSAFKFVYVLGNQTSQGDHEPSLKENS
;
A
#
# COMPACT_ATOMS: atom_id res chain seq x y z
N VAL A 1 -8.14 -0.73 -6.03
CA VAL A 1 -8.25 -1.34 -7.38
C VAL A 1 -9.05 -0.43 -8.31
N ILE A 2 -10.28 -0.06 -7.98
CA ILE A 2 -11.14 0.82 -8.80
C ILE A 2 -10.47 2.18 -9.07
N GLN A 3 -9.83 2.78 -8.08
CA GLN A 3 -9.16 4.07 -8.21
C GLN A 3 -8.06 4.06 -9.29
N ASN A 4 -7.26 3.01 -9.37
CA ASN A 4 -6.16 2.94 -10.35
C ASN A 4 -6.62 2.49 -11.72
N PHE A 5 -7.67 1.68 -11.80
CA PHE A 5 -8.16 1.13 -13.07
C PHE A 5 -9.13 2.06 -13.80
N ILE A 6 -10.07 2.66 -13.09
CA ILE A 6 -11.06 3.59 -13.66
C ILE A 6 -10.62 5.04 -13.46
N GLY A 7 -10.06 5.35 -12.29
CA GLY A 7 -9.71 6.72 -11.92
C GLY A 7 -8.63 7.34 -12.80
N ALA A 8 -7.56 6.62 -13.13
CA ALA A 8 -6.47 7.16 -13.92
C ALA A 8 -6.86 7.43 -15.39
N PRO A 9 -7.52 6.53 -16.13
CA PRO A 9 -8.01 6.83 -17.49
C PRO A 9 -9.08 7.90 -17.50
N LEU A 10 -10.02 7.85 -16.55
CA LEU A 10 -11.09 8.82 -16.44
C LEU A 10 -10.54 10.23 -16.12
N SER A 11 -9.57 10.33 -15.21
CA SER A 11 -8.93 11.60 -14.89
C SER A 11 -8.17 12.18 -16.08
N GLY A 12 -7.49 11.33 -16.87
CA GLY A 12 -6.81 11.75 -18.09
C GLY A 12 -7.79 12.29 -19.15
N LEU A 13 -8.92 11.61 -19.36
CA LEU A 13 -9.96 12.04 -20.27
C LEU A 13 -10.61 13.35 -19.80
N LEU A 14 -10.94 13.45 -18.54
CA LEU A 14 -11.52 14.66 -17.93
C LEU A 14 -10.55 15.84 -18.00
N TYR A 15 -9.25 15.60 -17.76
CA TYR A 15 -8.22 16.62 -17.87
C TYR A 15 -8.05 17.13 -19.29
N ALA A 16 -8.21 16.24 -20.29
CA ALA A 16 -8.18 16.60 -21.71
C ALA A 16 -9.37 17.47 -22.13
N THR A 17 -10.53 17.35 -21.45
CA THR A 17 -11.71 18.17 -21.73
C THR A 17 -11.68 19.50 -20.99
N ALA A 18 -11.32 19.51 -19.72
CA ALA A 18 -11.12 20.73 -18.91
C ALA A 18 -10.24 20.43 -17.70
N ILE A 19 -9.17 21.21 -17.53
CA ILE A 19 -8.19 21.04 -16.43
C ILE A 19 -8.85 21.01 -15.04
N VAL A 20 -9.96 21.77 -14.88
CA VAL A 20 -10.66 21.90 -13.59
C VAL A 20 -11.58 20.70 -13.29
N LEU A 21 -12.01 19.96 -14.30
CA LEU A 21 -13.06 18.95 -14.19
C LEU A 21 -12.72 17.81 -13.21
N PRO A 22 -11.49 17.24 -13.22
CA PRO A 22 -11.10 16.20 -12.25
C PRO A 22 -11.17 16.70 -10.80
N PHE A 23 -10.80 17.96 -10.56
CA PHE A 23 -10.82 18.55 -9.21
C PHE A 23 -12.25 18.78 -8.71
N VAL A 24 -13.14 19.29 -9.58
CA VAL A 24 -14.56 19.47 -9.25
C VAL A 24 -15.24 18.15 -8.94
N LEU A 25 -15.05 17.13 -9.78
CA LEU A 25 -15.63 15.80 -9.54
C LEU A 25 -15.10 15.14 -8.26
N ASN A 26 -13.81 15.29 -7.99
CA ASN A 26 -13.22 14.81 -6.74
C ASN A 26 -13.81 15.52 -5.52
N SER A 27 -13.99 16.85 -5.59
CA SER A 27 -14.60 17.65 -4.53
C SER A 27 -16.06 17.28 -4.31
N LEU A 28 -16.84 17.06 -5.38
CA LEU A 28 -18.20 16.56 -5.30
C LEU A 28 -18.26 15.17 -4.64
N GLY A 29 -17.32 14.28 -4.97
CA GLY A 29 -17.21 12.97 -4.33
C GLY A 29 -17.00 13.06 -2.82
N TYR A 30 -16.12 13.96 -2.37
CA TYR A 30 -15.94 14.22 -0.93
C TYR A 30 -17.16 14.84 -0.28
N LEU A 31 -17.85 15.76 -0.96
CA LEU A 31 -19.09 16.35 -0.46
C LEU A 31 -20.19 15.30 -0.24
N ILE A 32 -20.38 14.43 -1.24
CA ILE A 32 -21.32 13.30 -1.14
C ILE A 32 -20.92 12.37 0.02
N ALA A 33 -19.65 12.03 0.14
CA ALA A 33 -19.16 11.20 1.24
C ALA A 33 -19.41 11.86 2.61
N ALA A 34 -19.18 13.16 2.72
CA ALA A 34 -19.48 13.92 3.95
C ALA A 34 -20.96 13.87 4.29
N ILE A 35 -21.84 14.06 3.31
CA ILE A 35 -23.30 13.96 3.51
C ILE A 35 -23.68 12.58 4.05
N PHE A 36 -23.17 11.50 3.45
CA PHE A 36 -23.42 10.14 3.95
C PHE A 36 -22.91 9.93 5.38
N VAL A 37 -21.73 10.46 5.73
CA VAL A 37 -21.22 10.39 7.10
C VAL A 37 -22.15 11.14 8.08
N PHE A 38 -22.63 12.33 7.71
CA PHE A 38 -23.61 13.08 8.55
C PHE A 38 -24.97 12.36 8.67
N MET A 39 -25.34 11.52 7.71
CA MET A 39 -26.56 10.72 7.76
C MET A 39 -26.43 9.49 8.67
N ILE A 40 -25.23 9.15 9.14
CA ILE A 40 -25.05 8.02 10.07
C ILE A 40 -25.68 8.39 11.42
N PRO A 41 -26.69 7.64 11.90
CA PRO A 41 -27.35 7.94 13.15
C PRO A 41 -26.37 7.86 14.34
N ALA A 42 -26.41 8.83 15.22
CA ALA A 42 -25.50 8.94 16.36
C ALA A 42 -25.48 7.68 17.26
N HIS A 43 -26.62 6.94 17.35
CA HIS A 43 -26.69 5.70 18.12
C HIS A 43 -25.84 4.55 17.55
N LEU A 44 -25.53 4.54 16.24
CA LEU A 44 -24.62 3.59 15.63
C LEU A 44 -23.15 3.91 15.90
N ILE A 45 -22.84 5.18 16.14
CA ILE A 45 -21.48 5.64 16.50
C ILE A 45 -21.19 5.30 17.97
N SER A 46 -22.22 5.27 18.82
CA SER A 46 -22.11 5.07 20.26
C SER A 46 -21.85 3.59 20.66
N HIS A 47 -22.16 2.60 19.81
CA HIS A 47 -21.97 1.19 20.15
C HIS A 47 -20.52 0.70 20.14
N GLY A 48 -19.58 1.52 19.69
CA GLY A 48 -18.14 1.26 19.82
C GLY A 48 -17.51 1.80 21.11
N SER A 49 -18.28 2.47 21.97
CA SER A 49 -17.83 3.12 23.20
C SER A 49 -18.55 2.68 24.47
N SER A 50 -19.24 1.54 24.44
CA SER A 50 -19.96 1.02 25.63
C SER A 50 -19.08 0.06 26.40
N ALA A 51 -18.01 0.56 27.00
CA ALA A 51 -17.45 -0.01 28.20
C ALA A 51 -16.89 1.15 29.03
N GLU A 52 -17.59 1.42 30.14
CA GLU A 52 -17.15 2.24 31.27
C GLU A 52 -16.90 3.73 30.98
N THR A 53 -17.98 4.48 31.17
CA THR A 53 -17.93 5.90 31.50
C THR A 53 -17.40 6.03 32.96
N ASP A 54 -16.13 5.75 33.14
CA ASP A 54 -15.37 6.33 34.21
C ASP A 54 -14.50 7.43 33.61
N VAL A 55 -14.48 8.58 34.28
CA VAL A 55 -13.82 9.84 33.98
C VAL A 55 -12.45 9.61 33.32
N ALA A 56 -12.44 9.22 32.03
CA ALA A 56 -11.22 9.08 31.28
C ALA A 56 -10.82 10.48 30.82
N GLU A 57 -9.82 11.04 31.49
CA GLU A 57 -9.00 12.14 30.99
C GLU A 57 -8.94 12.04 29.46
N LYS A 58 -9.21 13.12 28.77
CA LYS A 58 -8.97 13.29 27.32
C LYS A 58 -7.50 12.93 27.05
N LYS A 59 -7.22 11.64 26.87
CA LYS A 59 -5.87 11.19 26.54
C LYS A 59 -5.48 11.93 25.27
N SER A 60 -4.46 12.75 25.38
CA SER A 60 -3.93 13.55 24.28
C SER A 60 -3.72 12.65 23.06
N PHE A 61 -4.10 13.08 21.88
CA PHE A 61 -3.83 12.41 20.58
C PHE A 61 -2.38 11.90 20.51
N ILE A 62 -1.44 12.66 21.07
CA ILE A 62 -0.03 12.27 21.18
C ILE A 62 0.16 11.03 22.08
N SER A 63 -0.62 10.90 23.17
CA SER A 63 -0.52 9.72 24.05
C SER A 63 -1.05 8.45 23.37
N GLU A 64 -2.04 8.56 22.53
CA GLU A 64 -2.56 7.44 21.73
C GLU A 64 -1.59 7.00 20.64
N ILE A 65 -0.93 7.95 19.98
CA ILE A 65 0.16 7.64 19.04
C ILE A 65 1.32 6.96 19.77
N LYS A 66 1.73 7.49 20.92
CA LYS A 66 2.80 6.88 21.73
C LYS A 66 2.44 5.46 22.16
N PHE A 67 1.21 5.22 22.58
CA PHE A 67 0.74 3.89 22.93
C PHE A 67 0.84 2.93 21.74
N GLY A 68 0.33 3.33 20.57
CA GLY A 68 0.41 2.53 19.36
C GLY A 68 1.85 2.23 18.93
N LEU A 69 2.74 3.23 18.99
CA LEU A 69 4.16 3.06 18.70
C LEU A 69 4.85 2.12 19.71
N ASN A 70 4.56 2.27 21.00
CA ASN A 70 5.13 1.41 22.04
C ASN A 70 4.68 -0.04 21.86
N TYR A 71 3.41 -0.26 21.52
CA TYR A 71 2.89 -1.58 21.20
C TYR A 71 3.62 -2.20 19.99
N LEU A 72 3.74 -1.44 18.88
CA LEU A 72 4.46 -1.88 17.67
C LEU A 72 5.94 -2.21 17.96
N TRP A 73 6.57 -1.48 18.88
CA TRP A 73 7.99 -1.66 19.21
C TRP A 73 8.24 -2.88 20.11
N ASN A 74 7.32 -3.17 21.00
CA ASN A 74 7.43 -4.30 21.93
C ASN A 74 7.06 -5.64 21.29
N ASP A 75 6.17 -5.66 20.30
CA ASP A 75 5.82 -6.86 19.54
C ASP A 75 6.84 -7.13 18.43
N ARG A 76 7.62 -8.21 18.57
CA ARG A 76 8.69 -8.53 17.62
C ARG A 76 8.21 -8.76 16.18
N PRO A 77 7.14 -9.55 15.91
CA PRO A 77 6.58 -9.72 14.59
C PRO A 77 6.10 -8.41 13.97
N LEU A 78 5.32 -7.62 14.71
CA LEU A 78 4.79 -6.33 14.23
C LEU A 78 5.92 -5.34 13.96
N ARG A 79 6.90 -5.23 14.85
CA ARG A 79 8.06 -4.35 14.66
C ARG A 79 8.82 -4.68 13.38
N ARG A 80 9.11 -5.96 13.13
CA ARG A 80 9.79 -6.39 11.90
C ARG A 80 8.97 -6.10 10.67
N LEU A 81 7.65 -6.34 10.73
CA LEU A 81 6.74 -6.08 9.61
C LEU A 81 6.64 -4.59 9.31
N VAL A 82 6.52 -3.74 10.34
CA VAL A 82 6.48 -2.28 10.18
C VAL A 82 7.82 -1.74 9.67
N ALA A 83 8.94 -2.22 10.19
CA ALA A 83 10.27 -1.84 9.69
C ALA A 83 10.43 -2.20 8.20
N THR A 84 10.05 -3.41 7.81
CA THR A 84 10.09 -3.87 6.42
C THR A 84 9.20 -2.99 5.53
N THR A 85 7.94 -2.77 5.90
CA THR A 85 7.00 -1.97 5.10
C THR A 85 7.39 -0.50 5.03
N THR A 86 7.98 0.06 6.10
CA THR A 86 8.48 1.45 6.13
C THR A 86 9.68 1.60 5.19
N SER A 87 10.65 0.69 5.25
CA SER A 87 11.81 0.71 4.38
C SER A 87 11.42 0.53 2.91
N LEU A 88 10.51 -0.39 2.62
CA LEU A 88 9.98 -0.57 1.27
C LEU A 88 9.23 0.69 0.78
N GLY A 89 8.40 1.30 1.62
CA GLY A 89 7.70 2.54 1.30
C GLY A 89 8.64 3.71 0.98
N PHE A 90 9.70 3.85 1.78
CA PHE A 90 10.74 4.85 1.56
C PHE A 90 11.42 4.69 0.20
N PHE A 91 11.97 3.50 -0.09
CA PHE A 91 12.69 3.26 -1.33
C PHE A 91 11.76 3.19 -2.55
N TYR A 92 10.52 2.74 -2.39
CA TYR A 92 9.50 2.83 -3.44
C TYR A 92 9.18 4.29 -3.78
N SER A 93 9.00 5.15 -2.77
CA SER A 93 8.77 6.58 -2.98
C SER A 93 9.97 7.27 -3.64
N LEU A 94 11.20 6.89 -3.23
CA LEU A 94 12.43 7.32 -3.88
C LEU A 94 12.43 6.92 -5.36
N SER A 95 12.09 5.67 -5.68
CA SER A 95 12.07 5.16 -7.05
C SER A 95 11.08 5.89 -7.95
N THR A 96 9.88 6.17 -7.43
CA THR A 96 8.76 6.71 -8.23
C THR A 96 8.70 8.23 -8.24
N SER A 97 9.62 8.92 -7.55
CA SER A 97 9.64 10.39 -7.43
C SER A 97 9.65 11.13 -8.78
N THR A 98 10.35 10.60 -9.76
CA THR A 98 10.50 11.18 -11.10
C THR A 98 9.93 10.28 -12.20
N LEU A 99 9.03 9.36 -11.84
CA LEU A 99 8.47 8.36 -12.76
C LEU A 99 7.80 8.99 -13.99
N ILE A 100 7.09 10.09 -13.81
CA ILE A 100 6.41 10.79 -14.91
C ILE A 100 7.45 11.33 -15.90
N LEU A 101 8.50 11.99 -15.40
CA LEU A 101 9.59 12.51 -16.24
C LEU A 101 10.31 11.36 -16.97
N PHE A 102 10.55 10.25 -16.29
CA PHE A 102 11.13 9.06 -16.92
C PHE A 102 10.28 8.56 -18.09
N ILE A 103 8.96 8.48 -17.92
CA ILE A 103 8.05 8.00 -18.96
C ILE A 103 7.97 8.98 -20.12
N THR A 104 7.95 10.28 -19.87
CA THR A 104 7.80 11.31 -20.92
C THR A 104 9.12 11.64 -21.64
N GLU A 105 10.24 11.68 -20.94
CA GLU A 105 11.50 12.11 -21.50
C GLU A 105 12.40 10.95 -21.96
N ILE A 106 12.38 9.80 -21.25
CA ILE A 106 13.22 8.66 -21.60
C ILE A 106 12.49 7.64 -22.46
N LEU A 107 11.21 7.38 -22.19
CA LEU A 107 10.39 6.47 -22.99
C LEU A 107 9.59 7.20 -24.08
N GLU A 108 9.71 8.54 -24.15
CA GLU A 108 9.13 9.42 -25.17
C GLU A 108 7.60 9.27 -25.31
N VAL A 109 6.92 8.93 -24.20
CA VAL A 109 5.47 8.77 -24.19
C VAL A 109 4.80 10.13 -24.11
N GLN A 110 3.99 10.47 -25.11
CA GLN A 110 3.22 11.71 -25.08
C GLN A 110 2.25 11.69 -23.89
N ALA A 111 2.10 12.85 -23.22
CA ALA A 111 1.26 12.99 -22.01
C ALA A 111 -0.17 12.45 -22.19
N LYS A 112 -0.75 12.55 -23.38
CA LYS A 112 -2.09 12.03 -23.70
C LYS A 112 -2.22 10.50 -23.59
N TYR A 113 -1.12 9.75 -23.73
CA TYR A 113 -1.11 8.28 -23.62
C TYR A 113 -0.74 7.78 -22.24
N PHE A 114 -0.32 8.67 -21.32
CA PHE A 114 0.07 8.31 -19.97
C PHE A 114 -1.07 7.57 -19.21
N GLY A 115 -2.31 8.09 -19.33
CA GLY A 115 -3.48 7.45 -18.69
C GLY A 115 -3.73 6.03 -19.19
N VAL A 116 -3.56 5.79 -20.51
CA VAL A 116 -3.73 4.45 -21.11
C VAL A 116 -2.64 3.50 -20.64
N LEU A 117 -1.39 3.96 -20.56
CA LEU A 117 -0.27 3.19 -20.03
C LEU A 117 -0.50 2.78 -18.56
N MET A 118 -0.94 3.74 -17.74
CA MET A 118 -1.24 3.47 -16.33
C MET A 118 -2.43 2.55 -16.13
N ALA A 119 -3.46 2.65 -16.99
CA ALA A 119 -4.59 1.73 -16.96
C ALA A 119 -4.19 0.31 -17.36
N GLY A 120 -3.37 0.17 -18.40
CA GLY A 120 -2.83 -1.12 -18.82
C GLY A 120 -2.00 -1.78 -17.72
N ALA A 121 -1.09 -1.04 -17.10
CA ALA A 121 -0.34 -1.51 -15.95
C ALA A 121 -1.27 -1.84 -14.76
N GLY A 122 -2.23 -0.97 -14.45
CA GLY A 122 -3.17 -1.14 -13.34
C GLY A 122 -4.12 -2.33 -13.47
N SER A 123 -4.38 -2.82 -14.70
CA SER A 123 -5.20 -4.02 -14.93
C SER A 123 -4.63 -5.27 -14.26
N GLY A 124 -3.30 -5.34 -14.03
CA GLY A 124 -2.67 -6.36 -13.21
C GLY A 124 -3.18 -6.37 -11.77
N GLY A 125 -3.44 -5.19 -11.18
CA GLY A 125 -4.02 -5.07 -9.85
C GLY A 125 -5.47 -5.58 -9.78
N VAL A 126 -6.28 -5.37 -10.82
CA VAL A 126 -7.64 -5.94 -10.89
C VAL A 126 -7.58 -7.45 -10.92
N LEU A 127 -6.72 -8.00 -11.77
CA LEU A 127 -6.52 -9.45 -11.88
C LEU A 127 -6.05 -10.03 -10.53
N ALA A 128 -5.14 -9.36 -9.83
CA ALA A 128 -4.71 -9.77 -8.50
C ALA A 128 -5.88 -9.81 -7.51
N GLY A 129 -6.75 -8.80 -7.50
CA GLY A 129 -7.92 -8.76 -6.63
C GLY A 129 -8.82 -10.01 -6.78
N ILE A 130 -8.95 -10.51 -8.00
CA ILE A 130 -9.72 -11.71 -8.31
C ILE A 130 -8.96 -12.99 -7.94
N LEU A 131 -7.67 -13.05 -8.27
CA LEU A 131 -6.89 -14.27 -8.17
C LEU A 131 -6.24 -14.50 -6.80
N THR A 132 -6.07 -13.46 -5.96
CA THR A 132 -5.42 -13.60 -4.63
C THR A 132 -6.01 -14.73 -3.78
N PRO A 133 -7.34 -14.88 -3.64
CA PRO A 133 -7.92 -15.96 -2.85
C PRO A 133 -7.57 -17.34 -3.42
N MET A 134 -7.61 -17.50 -4.75
CA MET A 134 -7.28 -18.77 -5.42
C MET A 134 -5.81 -19.12 -5.25
N LEU A 135 -4.92 -18.14 -5.44
CA LEU A 135 -3.48 -18.32 -5.29
C LEU A 135 -3.13 -18.68 -3.84
N SER A 136 -3.72 -17.99 -2.87
CA SER A 136 -3.52 -18.27 -1.44
C SER A 136 -4.01 -19.65 -1.03
N LYS A 137 -5.13 -20.11 -1.61
CA LYS A 137 -5.64 -21.47 -1.37
C LYS A 137 -4.75 -22.55 -1.99
N LYS A 138 -4.18 -22.28 -3.20
CA LYS A 138 -3.38 -23.26 -3.94
C LYS A 138 -1.94 -23.35 -3.43
N PHE A 139 -1.30 -22.21 -3.15
CA PHE A 139 0.13 -22.13 -2.84
C PHE A 139 0.43 -21.80 -1.37
N GLY A 140 -0.59 -21.50 -0.57
CA GLY A 140 -0.46 -21.02 0.79
C GLY A 140 -0.22 -19.50 0.88
N ARG A 141 -0.80 -18.85 1.93
CA ARG A 141 -0.72 -17.39 2.12
C ARG A 141 0.71 -16.90 2.25
N GLY A 142 1.56 -17.62 3.00
CA GLY A 142 2.96 -17.24 3.20
C GLY A 142 3.76 -17.24 1.91
N THR A 143 3.55 -18.23 1.04
CA THR A 143 4.24 -18.30 -0.27
C THR A 143 3.81 -17.11 -1.15
N VAL A 144 2.50 -16.90 -1.29
CA VAL A 144 2.00 -15.81 -2.15
C VAL A 144 2.45 -14.45 -1.63
N LEU A 145 2.44 -14.24 -0.32
CA LEU A 145 2.88 -13.00 0.30
C LEU A 145 4.38 -12.73 0.07
N ALA A 146 5.24 -13.74 0.29
CA ALA A 146 6.68 -13.63 0.12
C ALA A 146 7.09 -13.45 -1.36
N VAL A 147 6.45 -14.18 -2.28
CA VAL A 147 6.68 -14.00 -3.72
C VAL A 147 6.18 -12.66 -4.20
N ALA A 148 5.02 -12.20 -3.71
CA ALA A 148 4.45 -10.92 -4.10
C ALA A 148 5.36 -9.74 -3.73
N ILE A 149 5.90 -9.71 -2.51
CA ILE A 149 6.83 -8.65 -2.09
C ILE A 149 8.12 -8.67 -2.92
N PHE A 150 8.66 -9.85 -3.21
CA PHE A 150 9.87 -9.99 -4.01
C PHE A 150 9.65 -9.55 -5.46
N VAL A 151 8.59 -10.05 -6.11
CA VAL A 151 8.26 -9.70 -7.50
C VAL A 151 7.94 -8.21 -7.62
N SER A 152 7.16 -7.63 -6.70
CA SER A 152 6.87 -6.19 -6.73
C SER A 152 8.13 -5.33 -6.57
N SER A 153 9.12 -5.81 -5.81
CA SER A 153 10.38 -5.09 -5.60
C SER A 153 11.29 -5.17 -6.82
N ILE A 154 11.49 -6.36 -7.38
CA ILE A 154 12.39 -6.54 -8.52
C ILE A 154 11.83 -5.90 -9.80
N THR A 155 10.52 -5.82 -9.96
CA THR A 155 9.90 -5.14 -11.09
C THR A 155 10.20 -3.65 -11.12
N VAL A 156 10.40 -2.99 -9.97
CA VAL A 156 10.84 -1.58 -9.91
C VAL A 156 12.22 -1.41 -10.56
N LEU A 157 13.14 -2.33 -10.27
CA LEU A 157 14.46 -2.34 -10.90
C LEU A 157 14.37 -2.52 -12.42
N PHE A 158 13.58 -3.49 -12.86
CA PHE A 158 13.38 -3.75 -14.29
C PHE A 158 12.66 -2.60 -15.02
N GLN A 159 11.78 -1.86 -14.35
CA GLN A 159 11.21 -0.63 -14.90
C GLN A 159 12.30 0.41 -15.18
N GLY A 160 13.28 0.57 -14.27
CA GLY A 160 14.39 1.53 -14.43
C GLY A 160 15.30 1.23 -15.62
N ILE A 161 15.47 -0.04 -15.98
CA ILE A 161 16.30 -0.48 -17.12
C ILE A 161 15.49 -0.79 -18.38
N SER A 162 14.16 -0.57 -18.36
CA SER A 162 13.31 -0.84 -19.52
C SER A 162 13.77 -0.06 -20.76
N PRO A 163 13.86 -0.73 -21.94
CA PRO A 163 14.33 -0.11 -23.17
C PRO A 163 13.24 0.69 -23.90
N ASN A 164 11.97 0.38 -23.67
CA ASN A 164 10.84 0.99 -24.34
C ASN A 164 9.56 0.91 -23.51
N VAL A 165 8.52 1.62 -23.96
CA VAL A 165 7.21 1.72 -23.29
C VAL A 165 6.48 0.39 -23.16
N TRP A 166 6.63 -0.51 -24.15
CA TRP A 166 5.93 -1.80 -24.14
C TRP A 166 6.47 -2.72 -23.05
N VAL A 167 7.80 -2.81 -22.94
CA VAL A 167 8.46 -3.57 -21.87
C VAL A 167 8.13 -2.96 -20.52
N PHE A 168 8.17 -1.63 -20.40
CA PHE A 168 7.77 -0.91 -19.19
C PHE A 168 6.33 -1.21 -18.79
N GLY A 169 5.40 -1.23 -19.75
CA GLY A 169 3.98 -1.52 -19.51
C GLY A 169 3.74 -2.95 -19.01
N VAL A 170 4.40 -3.95 -19.63
CA VAL A 170 4.31 -5.35 -19.20
C VAL A 170 4.88 -5.53 -17.80
N ILE A 171 6.04 -4.94 -17.50
CA ILE A 171 6.62 -4.97 -16.17
C ILE A 171 5.70 -4.25 -15.16
N GLY A 172 5.10 -3.13 -15.58
CA GLY A 172 4.10 -2.40 -14.79
C GLY A 172 2.87 -3.24 -14.44
N PHE A 173 2.36 -4.02 -15.38
CA PHE A 173 1.28 -4.98 -15.14
C PHE A 173 1.67 -6.04 -14.09
N ILE A 174 2.85 -6.64 -14.22
CA ILE A 174 3.36 -7.64 -13.27
C ILE A 174 3.57 -6.99 -11.89
N SER A 175 4.11 -5.77 -11.86
CA SER A 175 4.31 -4.99 -10.63
C SER A 175 2.98 -4.72 -9.93
N ALA A 176 1.97 -4.22 -10.66
CA ALA A 176 0.65 -3.95 -10.11
C ALA A 176 -0.05 -5.22 -9.61
N PHE A 177 0.10 -6.32 -10.32
CA PHE A 177 -0.38 -7.63 -9.87
C PHE A 177 0.28 -8.05 -8.55
N ALA A 178 1.60 -7.97 -8.47
CA ALA A 178 2.35 -8.38 -7.29
C ALA A 178 2.07 -7.47 -6.08
N ILE A 179 2.12 -6.14 -6.24
CA ILE A 179 1.89 -5.22 -5.13
C ILE A 179 0.46 -5.29 -4.59
N THR A 180 -0.52 -5.60 -5.42
CA THR A 180 -1.91 -5.77 -4.98
C THR A 180 -2.07 -7.05 -4.17
N ASN A 181 -1.48 -8.18 -4.60
CA ASN A 181 -1.43 -9.41 -3.80
C ASN A 181 -0.78 -9.16 -2.44
N TRP A 182 0.38 -8.47 -2.42
CA TRP A 182 1.06 -8.05 -1.21
C TRP A 182 0.14 -7.26 -0.28
N ASN A 183 -0.51 -6.22 -0.77
CA ASN A 183 -1.35 -5.34 0.03
C ASN A 183 -2.58 -6.06 0.62
N ILE A 184 -3.24 -6.93 -0.16
CA ILE A 184 -4.40 -7.69 0.31
C ILE A 184 -3.99 -8.62 1.46
N LEU A 185 -2.94 -9.41 1.26
CA LEU A 185 -2.51 -10.40 2.24
C LEU A 185 -1.84 -9.75 3.46
N LEU A 186 -1.11 -8.66 3.26
CA LEU A 186 -0.52 -7.87 4.34
C LEU A 186 -1.60 -7.32 5.28
N MET A 187 -2.70 -6.76 4.73
CA MET A 187 -3.81 -6.28 5.54
C MET A 187 -4.46 -7.40 6.35
N SER A 188 -4.63 -8.57 5.76
CA SER A 188 -5.11 -9.75 6.46
C SER A 188 -4.17 -10.16 7.60
N CYS A 189 -2.84 -10.13 7.40
CA CYS A 189 -1.89 -10.39 8.48
C CYS A 189 -2.03 -9.38 9.64
N TYR A 190 -2.20 -8.10 9.35
CA TYR A 190 -2.40 -7.10 10.40
C TYR A 190 -3.71 -7.31 11.18
N GLN A 191 -4.79 -7.74 10.51
CA GLN A 191 -6.06 -8.02 11.16
C GLN A 191 -5.97 -9.20 12.16
N VAL A 192 -5.12 -10.19 11.87
CA VAL A 192 -4.89 -11.33 12.78
C VAL A 192 -3.93 -10.97 13.92
N LEU A 193 -2.90 -10.15 13.64
CA LEU A 193 -1.86 -9.81 14.63
C LEU A 193 -2.28 -8.75 15.63
N ILE A 194 -3.23 -7.89 15.29
CA ILE A 194 -3.63 -6.75 16.12
C ILE A 194 -5.02 -7.03 16.69
N PRO A 195 -5.19 -7.00 18.04
CA PRO A 195 -6.50 -7.11 18.67
C PRO A 195 -7.50 -6.08 18.12
N ALA A 196 -8.76 -6.49 17.96
CA ALA A 196 -9.79 -5.66 17.33
C ALA A 196 -9.97 -4.30 18.03
N GLU A 197 -9.88 -4.28 19.37
CA GLU A 197 -10.04 -3.08 20.23
C GLU A 197 -8.92 -2.06 20.01
N LEU A 198 -7.73 -2.53 19.62
CA LEU A 198 -6.53 -1.70 19.44
C LEU A 198 -6.23 -1.42 17.96
N TYR A 199 -6.98 -2.04 17.03
CA TYR A 199 -6.69 -2.03 15.61
C TYR A 199 -6.59 -0.59 15.05
N GLY A 200 -7.55 0.27 15.35
CA GLY A 200 -7.56 1.66 14.88
C GLY A 200 -6.33 2.46 15.34
N ARG A 201 -5.95 2.34 16.62
CA ARG A 201 -4.82 3.06 17.21
C ARG A 201 -3.49 2.59 16.64
N ILE A 202 -3.27 1.27 16.59
CA ILE A 202 -2.02 0.67 16.13
C ILE A 202 -1.88 0.85 14.61
N HIS A 203 -2.97 0.64 13.85
CA HIS A 203 -2.97 0.83 12.40
C HIS A 203 -2.74 2.30 12.02
N GLY A 204 -3.34 3.25 12.76
CA GLY A 204 -3.11 4.68 12.60
C GLY A 204 -1.65 5.05 12.83
N ALA A 205 -1.06 4.64 13.96
CA ALA A 205 0.34 4.88 14.28
C ALA A 205 1.29 4.28 13.21
N ARG A 206 1.05 3.04 12.80
CA ARG A 206 1.79 2.39 11.71
C ARG A 206 1.70 3.20 10.41
N ARG A 207 0.51 3.61 10.03
CA ARG A 207 0.28 4.35 8.78
C ARG A 207 1.00 5.70 8.78
N THR A 208 0.93 6.41 9.90
CA THR A 208 1.66 7.68 10.08
C THR A 208 3.17 7.48 9.91
N PHE A 209 3.73 6.40 10.48
CA PHE A 209 5.15 6.10 10.37
C PHE A 209 5.57 5.74 8.94
N VAL A 210 4.85 4.81 8.31
CA VAL A 210 5.14 4.36 6.93
C VAL A 210 5.01 5.51 5.94
N TRP A 211 3.93 6.29 6.01
CA TRP A 211 3.67 7.35 5.04
C TRP A 211 4.46 8.64 5.35
N GLY A 212 4.79 8.88 6.62
CA GLY A 212 5.59 10.04 7.04
C GLY A 212 7.02 10.00 6.52
N VAL A 213 7.57 8.82 6.25
CA VAL A 213 8.93 8.65 5.72
C VAL A 213 8.99 8.74 4.18
N MET A 214 7.87 8.49 3.49
CA MET A 214 7.82 8.50 2.02
C MET A 214 8.21 9.85 1.37
N PRO A 215 7.81 11.03 1.88
CA PRO A 215 8.25 12.30 1.33
C PRO A 215 9.77 12.48 1.35
N ILE A 216 10.45 11.97 2.39
CA ILE A 216 11.92 12.02 2.49
C ILE A 216 12.52 11.16 1.38
N GLY A 217 11.97 9.97 1.14
CA GLY A 217 12.37 9.13 0.01
C GLY A 217 12.21 9.85 -1.33
N ALA A 218 11.06 10.49 -1.56
CA ALA A 218 10.80 11.23 -2.78
C ALA A 218 11.78 12.40 -3.01
N LEU A 219 12.11 13.15 -1.96
CA LEU A 219 13.11 14.23 -2.04
C LEU A 219 14.48 13.70 -2.43
N ILE A 220 14.94 12.62 -1.81
CA ILE A 220 16.22 11.98 -2.13
C ILE A 220 16.21 11.45 -3.57
N GLY A 221 15.10 10.83 -4.00
CA GLY A 221 14.92 10.37 -5.37
C GLY A 221 14.99 11.51 -6.38
N GLY A 222 14.39 12.66 -6.07
CA GLY A 222 14.51 13.88 -6.88
C GLY A 222 15.97 14.36 -7.02
N VAL A 223 16.75 14.34 -5.93
CA VAL A 223 18.18 14.67 -5.96
C VAL A 223 18.96 13.67 -6.82
N ILE A 224 18.73 12.37 -6.66
CA ILE A 224 19.41 11.34 -7.46
C ILE A 224 19.09 11.49 -8.95
N ALA A 225 17.88 11.95 -9.30
CA ALA A 225 17.45 12.15 -10.68
C ALA A 225 18.26 13.19 -11.44
N HIS A 226 18.96 14.12 -10.76
CA HIS A 226 19.91 15.04 -11.41
C HIS A 226 21.05 14.30 -12.11
N SER A 227 21.42 13.10 -11.66
CA SER A 227 22.42 12.25 -12.31
C SER A 227 21.84 11.45 -13.49
N GLY A 228 20.51 11.42 -13.63
CA GLY A 228 19.75 10.77 -14.70
C GLY A 228 18.45 10.17 -14.20
N LEU A 229 17.40 10.29 -14.99
CA LEU A 229 16.03 9.88 -14.63
C LEU A 229 15.85 8.37 -14.40
N ARG A 230 16.78 7.53 -14.85
CA ARG A 230 16.80 6.08 -14.59
C ARG A 230 17.30 5.73 -13.19
N PHE A 231 18.18 6.55 -12.60
CA PHE A 231 18.88 6.22 -11.36
C PHE A 231 17.95 6.05 -10.16
N PRO A 232 16.91 6.88 -9.92
CA PRO A 232 15.99 6.68 -8.81
C PRO A 232 15.32 5.31 -8.85
N LEU A 233 14.87 4.86 -10.03
CA LEU A 233 14.24 3.54 -10.22
C LEU A 233 15.25 2.41 -9.98
N ILE A 234 16.47 2.53 -10.46
CA ILE A 234 17.53 1.52 -10.31
C ILE A 234 17.95 1.41 -8.84
N VAL A 235 18.31 2.53 -8.21
CA VAL A 235 18.77 2.56 -6.81
C VAL A 235 17.69 2.06 -5.86
N GLY A 236 16.48 2.62 -6.00
CA GLY A 236 15.35 2.18 -5.16
C GLY A 236 14.91 0.75 -5.47
N GLY A 237 14.96 0.32 -6.74
CA GLY A 237 14.68 -1.05 -7.14
C GLY A 237 15.69 -2.06 -6.57
N ILE A 238 16.97 -1.75 -6.55
CA ILE A 238 18.00 -2.57 -5.89
C ILE A 238 17.72 -2.63 -4.38
N ALA A 239 17.50 -1.48 -3.74
CA ALA A 239 17.27 -1.42 -2.30
C ALA A 239 16.00 -2.19 -1.89
N THR A 240 14.88 -2.00 -2.59
CA THR A 240 13.63 -2.74 -2.31
C THR A 240 13.80 -4.25 -2.54
N THR A 241 14.55 -4.65 -3.56
CA THR A 241 14.84 -6.07 -3.84
C THR A 241 15.67 -6.69 -2.72
N LEU A 242 16.71 -6.02 -2.24
CA LEU A 242 17.54 -6.50 -1.13
C LEU A 242 16.73 -6.60 0.18
N ILE A 243 15.89 -5.61 0.47
CA ILE A 243 15.00 -5.63 1.63
C ILE A 243 14.01 -6.79 1.53
N SER A 244 13.38 -7.00 0.38
CA SER A 244 12.42 -8.09 0.17
C SER A 244 13.08 -9.47 0.30
N LEU A 245 14.30 -9.65 -0.19
CA LEU A 245 15.09 -10.88 -0.01
C LEU A 245 15.40 -11.13 1.47
N SER A 246 15.85 -10.11 2.20
CA SER A 246 16.16 -10.23 3.63
C SER A 246 14.93 -10.57 4.47
N ALA A 247 13.77 -10.04 4.08
CA ALA A 247 12.50 -10.26 4.75
C ALA A 247 11.77 -11.52 4.27
N PHE A 248 12.19 -12.16 3.17
CA PHE A 248 11.46 -13.23 2.49
C PHE A 248 11.05 -14.35 3.43
N LYS A 249 12.01 -14.93 4.17
CA LYS A 249 11.77 -16.04 5.12
C LYS A 249 10.83 -15.61 6.25
N PHE A 250 11.01 -14.40 6.77
CA PHE A 250 10.15 -13.86 7.82
C PHE A 250 8.71 -13.69 7.34
N VAL A 251 8.52 -13.09 6.17
CA VAL A 251 7.21 -12.85 5.57
C VAL A 251 6.51 -14.16 5.22
N TYR A 252 7.25 -15.15 4.70
CA TYR A 252 6.74 -16.48 4.42
C TYR A 252 6.19 -17.18 5.67
N VAL A 253 6.97 -17.19 6.75
CA VAL A 253 6.55 -17.82 8.02
C VAL A 253 5.36 -17.10 8.62
N LEU A 254 5.38 -15.75 8.64
CA LEU A 254 4.31 -14.92 9.17
C LEU A 254 2.98 -15.16 8.42
N GLY A 255 3.02 -15.20 7.10
CA GLY A 255 1.83 -15.45 6.28
C GLY A 255 1.21 -16.84 6.51
N ASN A 256 2.02 -17.86 6.80
CA ASN A 256 1.50 -19.18 7.13
C ASN A 256 0.93 -19.25 8.56
N GLN A 257 1.58 -18.63 9.54
CA GLN A 257 1.07 -18.57 10.92
C GLN A 257 -0.27 -17.84 10.99
N THR A 258 -0.43 -16.72 10.31
CA THR A 258 -1.70 -15.99 10.27
C THR A 258 -2.81 -16.71 9.49
N SER A 259 -2.48 -17.67 8.64
CA SER A 259 -3.46 -18.54 7.96
C SER A 259 -4.05 -19.59 8.90
N GLN A 260 -3.30 -20.07 9.87
CA GLN A 260 -3.77 -21.08 10.84
C GLN A 260 -4.69 -20.47 11.91
N GLY A 261 -4.46 -19.22 12.29
CA GLY A 261 -5.33 -18.50 13.23
C GLY A 261 -6.75 -18.24 12.72
N ASP A 262 -6.97 -18.23 11.41
CA ASP A 262 -8.32 -18.12 10.82
C ASP A 262 -9.14 -19.45 10.93
N HIS A 263 -8.48 -20.58 11.29
CA HIS A 263 -9.10 -21.91 11.36
C HIS A 263 -9.34 -22.41 12.78
N GLU A 264 -8.92 -21.72 13.84
CA GLU A 264 -9.32 -22.00 15.21
C GLU A 264 -10.56 -21.17 15.58
N PRO A 265 -11.76 -21.74 15.52
CA PRO A 265 -12.91 -21.11 16.17
C PRO A 265 -12.64 -21.11 17.69
N SER A 266 -12.92 -19.99 18.31
CA SER A 266 -12.92 -19.70 19.74
C SER A 266 -13.36 -20.89 20.64
N LEU A 267 -12.44 -21.82 20.91
CA LEU A 267 -12.62 -22.87 21.93
C LEU A 267 -12.18 -22.39 23.35
N LYS A 268 -12.06 -21.08 23.57
CA LYS A 268 -11.72 -20.50 24.88
C LYS A 268 -12.86 -19.76 25.56
N GLU A 269 -14.11 -20.11 25.23
CA GLU A 269 -15.28 -19.54 25.93
C GLU A 269 -16.11 -20.59 26.66
N ASN A 270 -15.49 -21.67 27.15
CA ASN A 270 -16.14 -22.57 28.13
C ASN A 270 -15.07 -23.33 28.95
N SER A 271 -14.50 -22.67 29.92
CA SER A 271 -13.93 -23.33 31.11
C SER A 271 -13.78 -22.33 32.26
#